data_34096078e5bd728b635baaa7a360c5c6
#
_entry.id   34096078e5bd728b635baaa7a360c5c6
#
_cell.length_a   1.000
_cell.length_b   1.000
_cell.length_c   1.000
_cell.angle_alpha   90.00
_cell.angle_beta   90.00
_cell.angle_gamma   90.00
#
_symmetry.space_group_name_H-M   'P 1'
#
loop_
_entity.id
_entity.type
_entity.pdbx_description
1 polymer ?
#
loop_
_entity_poly.entity_id
_entity_poly.type
_entity_poly.pdbx_seq_one_letter_code
_entity_poly.pdbx_strand_id
1 'polypeptide(L)'
;MKILVPVDASPFSDAALDYVKKMPWPGGTRVIVGSAVAPVPMAYSEAFVPAPSQMESILEDLTTFHRDIATRGTQTLKAAGMDAQAVVLQGDPREAILDLAKRERVDLVVMGSHGRTGLGKLLMGSVASHVVAHAPCSVLVVRAEASGAAKRS
;
A
#
# COMPACT_ATOMS: atom_id res chain seq x y z
N MET A 1 9.54 17.07 4.51
CA MET A 1 9.68 15.60 4.48
C MET A 1 8.58 15.02 3.62
N LYS A 2 8.87 13.99 2.82
CA LYS A 2 7.89 13.30 1.97
C LYS A 2 7.81 11.83 2.38
N ILE A 3 6.61 11.37 2.74
CA ILE A 3 6.33 10.01 3.21
C ILE A 3 5.49 9.29 2.15
N LEU A 4 5.83 8.05 1.83
CA LEU A 4 5.00 7.15 1.02
C LEU A 4 4.40 6.07 1.91
N VAL A 5 3.08 5.91 1.82
CA VAL A 5 2.34 4.85 2.53
C VAL A 5 1.64 3.96 1.49
N PRO A 6 2.23 2.81 1.16
CA PRO A 6 1.54 1.81 0.34
C PRO A 6 0.36 1.19 1.08
N VAL A 7 -0.80 1.12 0.42
CA VAL A 7 -2.04 0.57 0.99
C VAL A 7 -2.68 -0.46 0.07
N ASP A 8 -3.30 -1.49 0.66
CA ASP A 8 -3.92 -2.61 -0.07
C ASP A 8 -5.23 -3.10 0.56
N ALA A 9 -5.85 -2.28 1.43
CA ALA A 9 -7.03 -2.60 2.23
C ALA A 9 -6.82 -3.77 3.21
N SER A 10 -5.59 -4.08 3.61
CA SER A 10 -5.31 -5.03 4.67
C SER A 10 -5.26 -4.33 6.03
N PRO A 11 -5.49 -5.06 7.14
CA PRO A 11 -5.29 -4.52 8.49
C PRO A 11 -3.86 -4.02 8.73
N PHE A 12 -2.89 -4.54 7.99
CA PHE A 12 -1.49 -4.14 8.08
C PHE A 12 -1.25 -2.76 7.44
N SER A 13 -1.91 -2.47 6.30
CA SER A 13 -1.85 -1.15 5.69
C SER A 13 -2.62 -0.11 6.52
N ASP A 14 -3.72 -0.50 7.18
CA ASP A 14 -4.43 0.36 8.11
C ASP A 14 -3.57 0.71 9.34
N ALA A 15 -2.82 -0.26 9.86
CA ALA A 15 -1.86 -0.01 10.96
C ALA A 15 -0.75 0.96 10.54
N ALA A 16 -0.28 0.91 9.29
CA ALA A 16 0.70 1.86 8.77
C ALA A 16 0.12 3.29 8.68
N LEU A 17 -1.12 3.43 8.20
CA LEU A 17 -1.82 4.73 8.19
C LEU A 17 -2.03 5.27 9.61
N ASP A 18 -2.44 4.42 10.55
CA ASP A 18 -2.61 4.80 11.94
C ASP A 18 -1.30 5.21 12.62
N TYR A 19 -0.20 4.55 12.27
CA TYR A 19 1.12 4.93 12.74
C TYR A 19 1.49 6.32 12.25
N VAL A 20 1.36 6.58 10.93
CA VAL A 20 1.65 7.90 10.34
C VAL A 20 0.79 8.98 10.97
N LYS A 21 -0.48 8.72 11.21
CA LYS A 21 -1.41 9.66 11.85
C LYS A 21 -1.02 10.06 13.28
N LYS A 22 -0.42 9.13 14.04
CA LYS A 22 -0.10 9.33 15.47
C LYS A 22 1.28 9.94 15.71
N MET A 23 2.18 9.89 14.73
CA MET A 23 3.55 10.36 14.92
C MET A 23 3.69 11.88 14.71
N PRO A 24 4.52 12.56 15.50
CA PRO A 24 4.81 13.98 15.32
C PRO A 24 5.83 14.18 14.20
N TRP A 25 5.35 14.40 12.99
CA TRP A 25 6.20 14.67 11.83
C TRP A 25 6.63 16.14 11.78
N PRO A 26 7.78 16.46 11.14
CA PRO A 26 8.19 17.84 10.92
C PRO A 26 7.14 18.64 10.16
N GLY A 27 7.03 19.93 10.44
CA GLY A 27 6.12 20.82 9.71
C GLY A 27 6.37 20.78 8.20
N GLY A 28 5.30 20.83 7.41
CA GLY A 28 5.36 20.73 5.95
C GLY A 28 5.58 19.31 5.43
N THR A 29 5.42 18.28 6.26
CA THR A 29 5.45 16.89 5.80
C THR A 29 4.27 16.61 4.86
N ARG A 30 4.57 16.01 3.70
CA ARG A 30 3.59 15.55 2.72
C ARG A 30 3.54 14.04 2.70
N VAL A 31 2.33 13.50 2.58
CA VAL A 31 2.12 12.04 2.53
C VAL A 31 1.52 11.64 1.18
N ILE A 32 2.12 10.66 0.54
CA ILE A 32 1.58 10.01 -0.66
C ILE A 32 1.00 8.67 -0.21
N VAL A 33 -0.29 8.47 -0.40
CA VAL A 33 -0.96 7.19 -0.16
C VAL A 33 -1.09 6.48 -1.51
N GLY A 34 -0.35 5.39 -1.69
CA GLY A 34 -0.26 4.68 -2.96
C GLY A 34 -0.92 3.30 -2.90
N SER A 35 -1.77 2.97 -3.88
CA SER A 35 -2.30 1.61 -4.03
C SER A 35 -1.97 1.06 -5.41
N ALA A 36 -1.42 -0.16 -5.48
CA ALA A 36 -0.91 -0.75 -6.71
C ALA A 36 -1.88 -1.77 -7.30
N VAL A 37 -2.24 -1.56 -8.57
CA VAL A 37 -2.98 -2.50 -9.39
C VAL A 37 -1.98 -3.50 -9.99
N ALA A 38 -1.92 -4.69 -9.41
CA ALA A 38 -1.10 -5.76 -9.95
C ALA A 38 -1.61 -6.18 -11.34
N PRO A 39 -0.71 -6.59 -12.25
CA PRO A 39 -1.13 -7.21 -13.50
C PRO A 39 -2.03 -8.41 -13.22
N VAL A 40 -3.15 -8.50 -13.93
CA VAL A 40 -4.01 -9.68 -13.86
C VAL A 40 -3.19 -10.86 -14.40
N PRO A 41 -2.91 -11.92 -13.61
CA PRO A 41 -2.27 -13.09 -14.13
C PRO A 41 -3.21 -13.69 -15.17
N MET A 42 -2.86 -13.56 -16.44
CA MET A 42 -3.56 -14.25 -17.51
C MET A 42 -3.16 -15.72 -17.44
N ALA A 43 -3.77 -16.46 -16.52
CA ALA A 43 -3.77 -17.92 -16.63
C ALA A 43 -4.60 -18.26 -17.85
N TYR A 44 -3.95 -18.32 -18.99
CA TYR A 44 -4.56 -18.85 -20.21
C TYR A 44 -4.82 -20.35 -19.98
N SER A 45 -6.02 -20.70 -19.57
CA SER A 45 -6.53 -21.98 -19.98
C SER A 45 -6.87 -21.85 -21.46
N GLU A 46 -6.46 -22.78 -22.31
CA GLU A 46 -6.79 -22.80 -23.74
C GLU A 46 -8.29 -22.67 -24.03
N ALA A 47 -9.14 -22.74 -22.98
CA ALA A 47 -10.58 -22.72 -23.05
C ALA A 47 -11.23 -21.33 -22.91
N PHE A 48 -10.54 -20.30 -22.42
CA PHE A 48 -11.18 -19.00 -22.21
C PHE A 48 -10.18 -17.84 -22.30
N VAL A 49 -10.26 -17.08 -23.37
CA VAL A 49 -9.61 -15.77 -23.52
C VAL A 49 -10.70 -14.70 -23.43
N PRO A 50 -10.68 -13.81 -22.42
CA PRO A 50 -11.67 -12.73 -22.34
C PRO A 50 -11.63 -11.85 -23.59
N ALA A 51 -12.79 -11.40 -24.05
CA ALA A 51 -12.84 -10.42 -25.13
C ALA A 51 -12.13 -9.10 -24.70
N PRO A 52 -11.53 -8.34 -25.62
CA PRO A 52 -10.84 -7.08 -25.30
C PRO A 52 -11.68 -6.13 -24.45
N SER A 53 -12.99 -6.00 -24.74
CA SER A 53 -13.90 -5.16 -23.95
C SER A 53 -14.12 -5.66 -22.52
N GLN A 54 -14.10 -6.97 -22.28
CA GLN A 54 -14.20 -7.55 -20.94
C GLN A 54 -12.90 -7.29 -20.15
N MET A 55 -11.75 -7.38 -20.80
CA MET A 55 -10.48 -7.07 -20.18
C MET A 55 -10.40 -5.60 -19.76
N GLU A 56 -10.85 -4.69 -20.62
CA GLU A 56 -10.89 -3.26 -20.32
C GLU A 56 -11.77 -2.96 -19.10
N SER A 57 -12.98 -3.54 -19.04
CA SER A 57 -13.87 -3.43 -17.89
C SER A 57 -13.24 -3.96 -16.60
N ILE A 58 -12.57 -5.10 -16.64
CA ILE A 58 -11.86 -5.65 -15.45
C ILE A 58 -10.77 -4.70 -14.97
N LEU A 59 -9.99 -4.13 -15.89
CA LEU A 59 -8.93 -3.19 -15.55
C LEU A 59 -9.48 -1.88 -14.98
N GLU A 60 -10.61 -1.39 -15.49
CA GLU A 60 -11.30 -0.20 -14.96
C GLU A 60 -11.82 -0.47 -13.54
N ASP A 61 -12.45 -1.61 -13.29
CA ASP A 61 -12.97 -2.00 -11.97
C ASP A 61 -11.83 -2.12 -10.95
N LEU A 62 -10.72 -2.76 -11.33
CA LEU A 62 -9.53 -2.88 -10.48
C LEU A 62 -8.91 -1.52 -10.19
N THR A 63 -8.79 -0.66 -11.19
CA THR A 63 -8.25 0.70 -11.03
C THR A 63 -9.13 1.53 -10.10
N THR A 64 -10.45 1.43 -10.24
CA THR A 64 -11.43 2.11 -9.39
C THR A 64 -11.31 1.62 -7.95
N PHE A 65 -11.26 0.30 -7.74
CA PHE A 65 -11.08 -0.30 -6.42
C PHE A 65 -9.81 0.20 -5.71
N HIS A 66 -8.66 0.23 -6.41
CA HIS A 66 -7.40 0.71 -5.84
C HIS A 66 -7.41 2.23 -5.61
N ARG A 67 -8.09 2.98 -6.46
CA ARG A 67 -8.32 4.43 -6.26
C ARG A 67 -9.12 4.68 -4.98
N ASP A 68 -10.16 3.91 -4.72
CA ASP A 68 -10.98 4.04 -3.52
C ASP A 68 -10.19 3.72 -2.26
N ILE A 69 -9.33 2.70 -2.30
CA ILE A 69 -8.44 2.37 -1.18
C ILE A 69 -7.50 3.53 -0.87
N ALA A 70 -6.79 4.05 -1.89
CA ALA A 70 -5.85 5.16 -1.70
C ALA A 70 -6.57 6.43 -1.24
N THR A 71 -7.77 6.70 -1.77
CA THR A 71 -8.59 7.86 -1.40
C THR A 71 -9.03 7.80 0.05
N ARG A 72 -9.53 6.64 0.53
CA ARG A 72 -9.91 6.45 1.94
C ARG A 72 -8.73 6.66 2.87
N GLY A 73 -7.56 6.09 2.57
CA GLY A 73 -6.35 6.32 3.36
C GLY A 73 -5.96 7.79 3.41
N THR A 74 -6.04 8.47 2.27
CA THR A 74 -5.77 9.92 2.16
C THR A 74 -6.75 10.75 2.99
N GLN A 75 -8.04 10.43 2.94
CA GLN A 75 -9.07 11.11 3.74
C GLN A 75 -8.82 10.95 5.25
N THR A 76 -8.42 9.75 5.68
CA THR A 76 -8.05 9.47 7.07
C THR A 76 -6.91 10.37 7.55
N LEU A 77 -5.88 10.57 6.73
CA LEU A 77 -4.75 11.43 7.06
C LEU A 77 -5.11 12.92 7.00
N LYS A 78 -5.90 13.35 6.01
CA LYS A 78 -6.40 14.72 5.90
C LYS A 78 -7.27 15.11 7.09
N ALA A 79 -8.14 14.21 7.55
CA ALA A 79 -8.95 14.42 8.75
C ALA A 79 -8.11 14.61 10.02
N ALA A 80 -6.87 14.09 10.04
CA ALA A 80 -5.88 14.32 11.09
C ALA A 80 -5.00 15.56 10.86
N GLY A 81 -5.34 16.41 9.88
CA GLY A 81 -4.63 17.65 9.59
C GLY A 81 -3.35 17.50 8.73
N MET A 82 -3.15 16.35 8.10
CA MET A 82 -1.96 16.10 7.27
C MET A 82 -2.18 16.50 5.80
N ASP A 83 -1.12 16.99 5.15
CA ASP A 83 -1.11 17.16 3.69
C ASP A 83 -0.90 15.79 3.03
N ALA A 84 -1.96 15.23 2.46
CA ALA A 84 -1.94 13.90 1.88
C ALA A 84 -2.59 13.87 0.49
N GLN A 85 -2.03 13.02 -0.39
CA GLN A 85 -2.56 12.78 -1.73
C GLN A 85 -2.64 11.29 -2.06
N ALA A 86 -3.66 10.90 -2.84
CA ALA A 86 -3.85 9.54 -3.32
C ALA A 86 -3.17 9.34 -4.69
N VAL A 87 -2.54 8.18 -4.87
CA VAL A 87 -1.94 7.76 -6.15
C VAL A 87 -2.28 6.31 -6.42
N VAL A 88 -2.74 6.00 -7.64
CA VAL A 88 -2.87 4.63 -8.13
C VAL A 88 -1.64 4.28 -8.95
N LEU A 89 -1.00 3.17 -8.60
CA LEU A 89 0.17 2.63 -9.26
C LEU A 89 -0.25 1.49 -10.19
N GLN A 90 0.43 1.36 -11.32
CA GLN A 90 0.22 0.24 -12.25
C GLN A 90 1.43 -0.68 -12.21
N GLY A 91 1.21 -1.98 -12.21
CA GLY A 91 2.26 -2.97 -12.28
C GLY A 91 2.47 -3.78 -11.00
N ASP A 92 3.57 -4.52 -10.95
CA ASP A 92 3.95 -5.28 -9.76
C ASP A 92 4.12 -4.33 -8.55
N PRO A 93 3.42 -4.54 -7.44
CA PRO A 93 3.49 -3.66 -6.28
C PRO A 93 4.91 -3.42 -5.76
N ARG A 94 5.78 -4.41 -5.85
CA ARG A 94 7.18 -4.33 -5.41
C ARG A 94 7.94 -3.25 -6.17
N GLU A 95 7.87 -3.30 -7.50
CA GLU A 95 8.56 -2.35 -8.38
C GLU A 95 7.84 -1.00 -8.41
N ALA A 96 6.52 -1.00 -8.51
CA ALA A 96 5.72 0.23 -8.58
C ALA A 96 5.92 1.15 -7.35
N ILE A 97 6.07 0.56 -6.16
CA ILE A 97 6.37 1.32 -4.92
C ILE A 97 7.79 1.91 -4.98
N LEU A 98 8.78 1.14 -5.42
CA LEU A 98 10.16 1.61 -5.54
C LEU A 98 10.30 2.73 -6.58
N ASP A 99 9.66 2.58 -7.73
CA ASP A 99 9.65 3.58 -8.79
C ASP A 99 8.98 4.88 -8.34
N LEU A 100 7.86 4.79 -7.61
CA LEU A 100 7.23 5.97 -7.05
C LEU A 100 8.13 6.63 -6.01
N ALA A 101 8.73 5.86 -5.10
CA ALA A 101 9.63 6.38 -4.08
C ALA A 101 10.82 7.14 -4.70
N LYS A 102 11.39 6.60 -5.78
CA LYS A 102 12.49 7.21 -6.52
C LYS A 102 12.04 8.47 -7.28
N ARG A 103 10.96 8.37 -8.05
CA ARG A 103 10.43 9.48 -8.87
C ARG A 103 10.04 10.68 -8.02
N GLU A 104 9.38 10.43 -6.89
CA GLU A 104 8.91 11.46 -5.98
C GLU A 104 9.98 11.92 -4.98
N ARG A 105 11.16 11.30 -4.97
CA ARG A 105 12.22 11.57 -3.98
C ARG A 105 11.68 11.47 -2.56
N VAL A 106 11.09 10.32 -2.25
CA VAL A 106 10.50 10.04 -0.94
C VAL A 106 11.61 9.90 0.10
N ASP A 107 11.41 10.47 1.28
CA ASP A 107 12.36 10.38 2.40
C ASP A 107 12.13 9.13 3.25
N LEU A 108 10.87 8.67 3.32
CA LEU A 108 10.47 7.54 4.16
C LEU A 108 9.31 6.77 3.53
N VAL A 109 9.45 5.46 3.42
CA VAL A 109 8.31 4.55 3.16
C VAL A 109 7.82 4.01 4.50
N VAL A 110 6.52 4.12 4.79
CA VAL A 110 5.87 3.52 5.95
C VAL A 110 4.88 2.49 5.45
N MET A 111 5.07 1.22 5.77
CA MET A 111 4.24 0.15 5.25
C MET A 111 3.95 -0.94 6.26
N GLY A 112 2.87 -1.69 6.05
CA GLY A 112 2.56 -2.86 6.85
C GLY A 112 3.54 -4.00 6.63
N SER A 113 3.74 -4.83 7.65
CA SER A 113 4.62 -6.00 7.56
C SER A 113 4.14 -7.09 6.62
N HIS A 114 2.83 -7.12 6.31
CA HIS A 114 2.17 -8.06 5.41
C HIS A 114 1.14 -7.32 4.55
N GLY A 115 0.64 -7.98 3.51
CA GLY A 115 -0.49 -7.51 2.71
C GLY A 115 -1.73 -8.39 2.93
N ARG A 116 -2.66 -8.37 1.97
CA ARG A 116 -3.93 -9.09 2.02
C ARG A 116 -3.80 -10.60 2.23
N THR A 117 -2.72 -11.21 1.82
CA THR A 117 -2.52 -12.67 1.95
C THR A 117 -2.05 -13.11 3.33
N GLY A 118 -1.59 -12.20 4.18
CA GLY A 118 -1.34 -12.34 5.63
C GLY A 118 -0.80 -13.67 6.16
N LEU A 119 -0.14 -14.47 5.32
CA LEU A 119 0.29 -15.82 5.62
C LEU A 119 1.54 -15.82 6.53
N GLY A 120 1.32 -16.13 7.79
CA GLY A 120 2.39 -16.49 8.72
C GLY A 120 2.78 -15.40 9.71
N LYS A 121 2.73 -15.74 11.00
CA LYS A 121 3.02 -14.83 12.12
C LYS A 121 4.50 -14.45 12.26
N LEU A 122 5.41 -15.02 11.48
CA LEU A 122 6.87 -14.94 11.70
C LEU A 122 7.66 -14.36 10.51
N LEU A 123 7.12 -14.34 9.31
CA LEU A 123 7.84 -13.85 8.13
C LEU A 123 7.22 -12.58 7.60
N MET A 124 8.05 -11.65 7.18
CA MET A 124 7.63 -10.42 6.50
C MET A 124 7.05 -10.75 5.13
N GLY A 125 6.00 -10.05 4.71
CA GLY A 125 5.37 -10.23 3.40
C GLY A 125 6.33 -9.95 2.24
N SER A 126 6.07 -10.54 1.07
CA SER A 126 6.95 -10.44 -0.09
C SER A 126 7.17 -8.99 -0.57
N VAL A 127 6.13 -8.16 -0.56
CA VAL A 127 6.25 -6.73 -0.95
C VAL A 127 7.10 -5.99 0.08
N ALA A 128 6.81 -6.16 1.38
CA ALA A 128 7.57 -5.50 2.44
C ALA A 128 9.05 -5.90 2.43
N SER A 129 9.35 -7.20 2.28
CA SER A 129 10.72 -7.69 2.19
C SER A 129 11.48 -7.10 1.01
N HIS A 130 10.82 -7.02 -0.16
CA HIS A 130 11.43 -6.46 -1.37
C HIS A 130 11.69 -4.95 -1.22
N VAL A 131 10.72 -4.21 -0.72
CA VAL A 131 10.86 -2.76 -0.51
C VAL A 131 11.95 -2.45 0.51
N VAL A 132 12.01 -3.18 1.64
CA VAL A 132 13.08 -3.02 2.64
C VAL A 132 14.47 -3.24 2.03
N ALA A 133 14.61 -4.23 1.15
CA ALA A 133 15.90 -4.56 0.54
C ALA A 133 16.35 -3.56 -0.55
N HIS A 134 15.42 -2.88 -1.25
CA HIS A 134 15.73 -2.13 -2.48
C HIS A 134 15.31 -0.66 -2.45
N ALA A 135 14.64 -0.17 -1.41
CA ALA A 135 14.18 1.21 -1.36
C ALA A 135 15.34 2.22 -1.44
N PRO A 136 15.16 3.34 -2.16
CA PRO A 136 16.16 4.39 -2.26
C PRO A 136 16.20 5.31 -1.02
N CYS A 137 15.38 5.02 -0.01
CA CYS A 137 15.19 5.82 1.20
C CYS A 137 14.96 4.92 2.42
N SER A 138 14.75 5.52 3.58
CA SER A 138 14.41 4.79 4.80
C SER A 138 13.06 4.06 4.66
N VAL A 139 12.94 2.89 5.28
CA VAL A 139 11.70 2.11 5.32
C VAL A 139 11.36 1.78 6.76
N LEU A 140 10.13 2.09 7.15
CA LEU A 140 9.55 1.73 8.43
C LEU A 140 8.47 0.68 8.21
N VAL A 141 8.65 -0.49 8.80
CA VAL A 141 7.68 -1.58 8.73
C VAL A 141 6.86 -1.61 10.00
N VAL A 142 5.56 -1.40 9.87
CA VAL A 142 4.60 -1.40 10.97
C VAL A 142 3.99 -2.80 11.09
N ARG A 143 4.02 -3.36 12.30
CA ARG A 143 3.30 -4.58 12.63
C ARG A 143 1.91 -4.22 13.14
N ALA A 144 0.87 -4.79 12.55
CA ALA A 144 -0.44 -4.76 13.15
C ALA A 144 -0.40 -5.59 14.44
N GLU A 145 -0.93 -5.04 15.54
CA GLU A 145 -1.17 -5.86 16.73
C GLU A 145 -2.12 -6.99 16.35
N ALA A 146 -1.81 -8.20 16.77
CA ALA A 146 -2.72 -9.31 16.60
C ALA A 146 -4.02 -8.98 17.36
N SER A 147 -5.07 -8.63 16.64
CA SER A 147 -6.42 -8.48 17.22
C SER A 147 -6.80 -9.81 17.84
N GLY A 148 -6.67 -9.94 19.17
CA GLY A 148 -7.15 -11.13 19.86
C GLY A 148 -6.23 -11.74 20.90
N ALA A 149 -5.59 -10.93 21.75
CA ALA A 149 -5.31 -11.40 23.10
C ALA A 149 -6.16 -10.56 24.06
N ALA A 150 -7.38 -11.04 24.30
CA ALA A 150 -8.20 -10.55 25.39
C ALA A 150 -7.35 -10.42 26.64
N LYS A 151 -7.40 -9.23 27.26
CA LYS A 151 -7.03 -9.02 28.66
C LYS A 151 -7.52 -10.23 29.46
N ARG A 152 -6.61 -11.02 29.95
CA ARG A 152 -6.87 -11.82 31.14
C ARG A 152 -6.17 -11.11 32.29
N SER A 153 -7.03 -10.61 33.13
CA SER A 153 -6.81 -10.09 34.48
C SER A 153 -5.80 -10.92 35.26
#